data_7a5d175241f145196a1aadb63dbae834
#
_entry.id   7a5d175241f145196a1aadb63dbae834
#
_cell.length_a   1.000
_cell.length_b   1.000
_cell.length_c   1.000
_cell.angle_alpha   90.00
_cell.angle_beta   90.00
_cell.angle_gamma   90.00
#
_symmetry.space_group_name_H-M   'P 1'
#
loop_
_entity.id
_entity.type
_entity.pdbx_description
1 polymer ?
#
loop_
_entity_poly.entity_id
_entity_poly.type
_entity_poly.pdbx_seq_one_letter_code
_entity_poly.pdbx_strand_id
1 'polypeptide(L)'
;MEPKLLPARYSLAILFLACAFCCHAQSRVIEVHLEKQKPAVKSTIWAFPLEDDTVPLAELRPRATGLPDEWKAYSVTDDFPQALYQGFCAGKVDEQTCMRKFEAWQRDTTDYSPYPVRIFLMVAFGRDGSGVEHVMFDTDGDYDFSDETDYRLGEQPPLVRMAYERVVNKKIVPDITWVELSDRFGERNLLMWETTQGRFSLDGVEYACTIVPEGSYNRHLCTIKIATRNGSAEYDLKEYARLGDAWYLLDSLAPDGRYLRLECVPDAEGREAMQVGFRPYAFTAVDMAGRTVHFPGDFAGKYVLLDFWALSCGPCVYEIRNYYPDIYARFRNCGFEIVGVADNTAAELRGFMDKYAMPWTVIADRDNGKVRRNPYGITFFPTLLXXXXRRYMPDAPRAANE
;
A
#
# COMPACT_ATOMS: atom_id res chain seq x y z
N MET A 1 -55.16 -62.16 2.41
CA MET A 1 -53.70 -61.93 2.66
C MET A 1 -53.44 -60.46 2.50
N GLU A 2 -53.29 -59.75 3.62
CA GLU A 2 -52.99 -58.34 3.61
C GLU A 2 -51.46 -58.12 3.57
N PRO A 3 -50.94 -57.12 2.80
CA PRO A 3 -49.50 -56.84 2.84
C PRO A 3 -49.14 -56.00 4.05
N LYS A 4 -48.17 -56.45 4.81
CA LYS A 4 -47.61 -55.75 5.96
C LYS A 4 -46.80 -54.53 5.50
N LEU A 5 -47.20 -53.33 5.96
CA LEU A 5 -46.47 -52.09 5.83
C LEU A 5 -45.28 -52.09 6.79
N LEU A 6 -44.11 -51.90 6.29
CA LEU A 6 -42.88 -51.65 7.07
C LEU A 6 -42.90 -50.19 7.61
N PRO A 7 -42.44 -49.91 8.81
CA PRO A 7 -42.57 -48.58 9.42
C PRO A 7 -41.58 -47.57 8.87
N ALA A 8 -42.10 -46.37 8.58
CA ALA A 8 -41.39 -45.22 8.03
C ALA A 8 -40.51 -44.57 9.11
N ARG A 9 -39.41 -45.24 9.53
CA ARG A 9 -38.46 -44.63 10.49
C ARG A 9 -37.01 -44.43 10.01
N TYR A 10 -36.74 -44.73 8.75
CA TYR A 10 -35.36 -44.58 8.22
C TYR A 10 -35.19 -43.48 7.18
N SER A 11 -36.27 -42.75 6.81
CA SER A 11 -36.15 -41.69 5.79
C SER A 11 -35.78 -40.31 6.32
N LEU A 12 -35.84 -40.09 7.63
CA LEU A 12 -35.52 -38.76 8.20
C LEU A 12 -34.02 -38.53 8.52
N ALA A 13 -33.27 -39.62 8.71
CA ALA A 13 -31.87 -39.52 9.06
C ALA A 13 -30.97 -39.22 7.86
N ILE A 14 -31.38 -39.63 6.68
CA ILE A 14 -30.58 -39.41 5.43
C ILE A 14 -30.73 -37.98 4.90
N LEU A 15 -31.87 -37.32 5.16
CA LEU A 15 -32.10 -35.95 4.72
C LEU A 15 -31.34 -34.93 5.61
N PHE A 16 -31.04 -35.25 6.86
CA PHE A 16 -30.26 -34.35 7.73
C PHE A 16 -28.77 -34.43 7.50
N LEU A 17 -28.24 -35.55 6.97
CA LEU A 17 -26.82 -35.63 6.63
C LEU A 17 -26.50 -34.92 5.30
N ALA A 18 -27.46 -34.87 4.38
CA ALA A 18 -27.24 -34.15 3.11
C ALA A 18 -27.27 -32.63 3.29
N CYS A 19 -28.03 -32.12 4.28
CA CYS A 19 -28.06 -30.67 4.56
C CYS A 19 -26.82 -30.17 5.32
N ALA A 20 -26.12 -31.05 6.06
CA ALA A 20 -24.92 -30.65 6.80
C ALA A 20 -23.69 -30.47 5.89
N PHE A 21 -23.68 -31.06 4.68
CA PHE A 21 -22.57 -30.91 3.74
C PHE A 21 -22.74 -29.75 2.75
N CYS A 22 -23.94 -29.18 2.64
CA CYS A 22 -24.16 -28.04 1.72
C CYS A 22 -23.97 -26.67 2.36
N CYS A 23 -23.66 -26.55 3.64
CA CYS A 23 -23.52 -25.28 4.34
C CYS A 23 -22.07 -24.74 4.40
N HIS A 24 -21.12 -25.35 3.68
CA HIS A 24 -19.72 -24.93 3.76
C HIS A 24 -19.21 -24.10 2.57
N ALA A 25 -20.11 -23.57 1.75
CA ALA A 25 -19.73 -22.80 0.57
C ALA A 25 -20.11 -21.31 0.64
N GLN A 26 -20.50 -20.81 1.83
CA GLN A 26 -20.61 -19.36 1.98
C GLN A 26 -19.23 -18.79 2.29
N SER A 27 -18.76 -17.88 1.46
CA SER A 27 -17.53 -17.15 1.73
C SER A 27 -17.66 -16.45 3.09
N ARG A 28 -16.91 -16.90 4.07
CA ARG A 28 -16.91 -16.29 5.40
C ARG A 28 -16.14 -14.98 5.28
N VAL A 29 -16.84 -13.88 5.45
CA VAL A 29 -16.25 -12.54 5.47
C VAL A 29 -16.18 -12.08 6.92
N ILE A 30 -15.03 -11.54 7.31
CA ILE A 30 -14.82 -10.95 8.63
C ILE A 30 -14.51 -9.48 8.43
N GLU A 31 -15.23 -8.61 9.10
CA GLU A 31 -14.90 -7.19 9.19
C GLU A 31 -14.30 -6.91 10.56
N VAL A 32 -13.03 -6.58 10.59
CA VAL A 32 -12.31 -6.25 11.82
C VAL A 32 -12.44 -4.75 12.06
N HIS A 33 -13.12 -4.37 13.12
CA HIS A 33 -13.21 -2.97 13.53
C HIS A 33 -11.86 -2.49 14.07
N LEU A 34 -11.43 -1.32 13.63
CA LEU A 34 -10.12 -0.75 13.94
C LEU A 34 -10.30 0.64 14.56
N GLU A 35 -9.46 0.96 15.53
CA GLU A 35 -9.43 2.27 16.17
C GLU A 35 -8.03 2.87 16.07
N LYS A 36 -7.94 4.16 15.80
CA LYS A 36 -6.65 4.88 15.84
C LYS A 36 -6.13 4.92 17.26
N GLN A 37 -4.86 4.59 17.41
CA GLN A 37 -4.17 4.55 18.69
C GLN A 37 -2.93 5.45 18.63
N LYS A 38 -2.56 6.03 19.78
CA LYS A 38 -1.27 6.71 19.91
C LYS A 38 -0.17 5.67 19.63
N PRO A 39 0.71 5.92 18.66
CA PRO A 39 1.73 4.93 18.29
C PRO A 39 2.66 4.58 19.46
N ALA A 40 2.74 3.31 19.79
CA ALA A 40 3.66 2.81 20.82
C ALA A 40 5.05 2.53 20.24
N VAL A 41 5.11 2.17 18.97
CA VAL A 41 6.36 1.88 18.23
C VAL A 41 6.37 2.71 16.96
N LYS A 42 7.47 3.38 16.74
CA LYS A 42 7.69 4.20 15.54
C LYS A 42 8.18 3.27 14.42
N SER A 43 7.28 2.87 13.52
CA SER A 43 7.60 1.93 12.45
C SER A 43 7.71 2.58 11.08
N THR A 44 6.84 3.51 10.75
CA THR A 44 6.86 4.19 9.45
C THR A 44 6.78 5.69 9.65
N ILE A 45 7.58 6.43 8.88
CA ILE A 45 7.69 7.88 9.02
C ILE A 45 7.34 8.55 7.70
N TRP A 46 6.37 9.46 7.74
CA TRP A 46 6.20 10.47 6.71
C TRP A 46 6.87 11.75 7.24
N ALA A 47 7.96 12.14 6.57
CA ALA A 47 8.70 13.35 6.92
C ALA A 47 8.31 14.46 5.94
N PHE A 48 7.81 15.54 6.47
CA PHE A 48 7.41 16.71 5.68
C PHE A 48 8.35 17.86 6.04
N PRO A 49 9.25 18.27 5.12
CA PRO A 49 10.10 19.44 5.38
C PRO A 49 9.23 20.68 5.60
N LEU A 50 9.57 21.45 6.62
CA LEU A 50 8.81 22.66 6.98
C LEU A 50 9.27 23.90 6.19
N GLU A 51 10.47 23.86 5.60
CA GLU A 51 11.07 25.03 4.93
C GLU A 51 10.91 25.02 3.41
N ASP A 52 10.09 24.15 2.85
CA ASP A 52 10.00 24.00 1.41
C ASP A 52 8.99 25.00 0.81
N ASP A 53 9.47 26.18 0.45
CA ASP A 53 8.72 27.17 -0.32
C ASP A 53 8.63 26.82 -1.83
N THR A 54 9.29 25.74 -2.25
CA THR A 54 9.33 25.34 -3.66
C THR A 54 8.10 24.52 -4.08
N VAL A 55 7.24 24.16 -3.14
CA VAL A 55 6.01 23.41 -3.45
C VAL A 55 5.08 24.31 -4.30
N PRO A 56 4.65 23.85 -5.49
CA PRO A 56 3.77 24.64 -6.37
C PRO A 56 2.39 24.96 -5.80
N LEU A 57 2.17 24.74 -4.51
CA LEU A 57 0.89 24.87 -3.83
C LEU A 57 0.94 25.88 -2.67
N ALA A 58 1.93 26.76 -2.66
CA ALA A 58 2.03 27.81 -1.62
C ALA A 58 0.73 28.62 -1.51
N GLU A 59 0.08 28.88 -2.66
CA GLU A 59 -1.18 29.63 -2.72
C GLU A 59 -2.39 28.84 -2.18
N LEU A 60 -2.24 27.52 -2.01
CA LEU A 60 -3.31 26.66 -1.48
C LEU A 60 -3.25 26.52 0.05
N ARG A 61 -2.15 26.93 0.66
CA ARG A 61 -1.97 26.84 2.11
C ARG A 61 -2.95 27.78 2.81
N PRO A 62 -3.55 27.35 3.91
CA PRO A 62 -4.38 28.24 4.71
C PRO A 62 -3.52 29.30 5.39
N ARG A 63 -4.14 30.42 5.71
CA ARG A 63 -3.47 31.49 6.45
C ARG A 63 -3.64 31.23 7.95
N ALA A 64 -2.53 31.24 8.67
CA ALA A 64 -2.53 31.15 10.12
C ALA A 64 -3.00 32.48 10.74
N THR A 65 -3.73 32.38 11.84
CA THR A 65 -4.15 33.53 12.66
C THR A 65 -3.70 33.33 14.11
N GLY A 66 -3.82 34.35 14.96
CA GLY A 66 -3.51 34.24 16.38
C GLY A 66 -2.04 34.11 16.74
N LEU A 67 -1.13 34.32 15.78
CA LEU A 67 0.31 34.20 16.03
C LEU A 67 0.87 35.45 16.71
N PRO A 68 1.83 35.29 17.61
CA PRO A 68 2.63 36.43 18.10
C PRO A 68 3.40 37.11 16.95
N ASP A 69 3.74 38.38 17.14
CA ASP A 69 4.47 39.14 16.13
C ASP A 69 5.78 38.45 15.75
N GLU A 70 6.09 38.46 14.46
CA GLU A 70 7.30 37.87 13.84
C GLU A 70 7.36 36.33 13.81
N TRP A 71 6.35 35.63 14.36
CA TRP A 71 6.28 34.17 14.24
C TRP A 71 5.85 33.76 12.83
N LYS A 72 6.32 32.59 12.40
CA LYS A 72 5.99 32.04 11.08
C LYS A 72 5.34 30.67 11.22
N ALA A 73 4.23 30.50 10.52
CA ALA A 73 3.55 29.21 10.43
C ALA A 73 3.99 28.45 9.16
N TYR A 74 4.07 27.16 9.31
CA TYR A 74 4.39 26.20 8.26
C TYR A 74 3.28 25.15 8.21
N SER A 75 2.91 24.72 7.01
CA SER A 75 1.83 23.76 6.86
C SER A 75 2.27 22.57 6.00
N VAL A 76 1.82 21.38 6.38
CA VAL A 76 2.06 20.15 5.64
C VAL A 76 0.73 19.40 5.43
N THR A 77 0.66 18.62 4.36
CA THR A 77 -0.48 17.73 4.12
C THR A 77 -0.02 16.47 3.42
N ASP A 78 -0.60 15.33 3.76
CA ASP A 78 -0.41 14.07 3.06
C ASP A 78 -1.40 13.90 1.90
N ASP A 79 -2.38 14.81 1.77
CA ASP A 79 -3.43 14.73 0.73
C ASP A 79 -3.28 15.85 -0.30
N PHE A 80 -2.13 15.86 -1.00
CA PHE A 80 -1.89 16.80 -2.10
C PHE A 80 -2.97 16.76 -3.17
N PRO A 81 -3.53 15.59 -3.56
CA PRO A 81 -4.62 15.61 -4.54
C PRO A 81 -5.84 16.39 -4.07
N GLN A 82 -6.25 16.25 -2.80
CA GLN A 82 -7.36 17.04 -2.27
C GLN A 82 -7.03 18.53 -2.25
N ALA A 83 -5.80 18.90 -1.81
CA ALA A 83 -5.36 20.30 -1.82
C ALA A 83 -5.44 20.90 -3.23
N LEU A 84 -4.92 20.16 -4.22
CA LEU A 84 -4.94 20.61 -5.63
C LEU A 84 -6.37 20.75 -6.14
N TYR A 85 -7.23 19.78 -5.86
CA TYR A 85 -8.62 19.79 -6.35
C TYR A 85 -9.42 20.95 -5.75
N GLN A 86 -9.32 21.20 -4.45
CA GLN A 86 -10.03 22.34 -3.85
C GLN A 86 -9.42 23.67 -4.31
N GLY A 87 -8.13 23.75 -4.61
CA GLY A 87 -7.50 24.90 -5.24
C GLY A 87 -8.06 25.18 -6.63
N PHE A 88 -8.27 24.12 -7.42
CA PHE A 88 -8.93 24.23 -8.73
C PHE A 88 -10.38 24.74 -8.56
N CYS A 89 -11.14 24.13 -7.64
CA CYS A 89 -12.52 24.54 -7.39
C CYS A 89 -12.60 26.00 -6.89
N ALA A 90 -11.58 26.49 -6.20
CA ALA A 90 -11.48 27.88 -5.72
C ALA A 90 -10.91 28.85 -6.77
N GLY A 91 -10.58 28.38 -7.97
CA GLY A 91 -10.03 29.20 -9.05
C GLY A 91 -8.56 29.61 -8.86
N LYS A 92 -7.86 28.98 -7.91
CA LYS A 92 -6.43 29.22 -7.64
C LYS A 92 -5.51 28.39 -8.55
N VAL A 93 -6.03 27.30 -9.10
CA VAL A 93 -5.31 26.40 -9.99
C VAL A 93 -6.10 26.28 -11.29
N ASP A 94 -5.44 26.39 -12.44
CA ASP A 94 -6.10 26.22 -13.73
C ASP A 94 -6.44 24.76 -14.01
N GLU A 95 -7.47 24.55 -14.84
CA GLU A 95 -7.97 23.21 -15.16
C GLU A 95 -6.91 22.31 -15.78
N GLN A 96 -6.09 22.86 -16.70
CA GLN A 96 -5.06 22.07 -17.37
C GLN A 96 -4.02 21.52 -16.39
N THR A 97 -3.58 22.35 -15.45
CA THR A 97 -2.63 21.93 -14.40
C THR A 97 -3.25 20.88 -13.50
N CYS A 98 -4.50 21.08 -13.07
CA CYS A 98 -5.20 20.14 -12.21
C CYS A 98 -5.36 18.77 -12.90
N MET A 99 -5.92 18.76 -14.11
CA MET A 99 -6.20 17.51 -14.81
C MET A 99 -4.92 16.75 -15.18
N ARG A 100 -3.86 17.45 -15.62
CA ARG A 100 -2.56 16.84 -15.92
C ARG A 100 -1.98 16.13 -14.70
N LYS A 101 -2.08 16.73 -13.50
CA LYS A 101 -1.59 16.12 -12.27
C LYS A 101 -2.43 14.88 -11.88
N PHE A 102 -3.75 14.99 -11.98
CA PHE A 102 -4.64 13.87 -11.68
C PHE A 102 -4.39 12.69 -12.63
N GLU A 103 -4.19 12.96 -13.92
CA GLU A 103 -3.82 11.94 -14.90
C GLU A 103 -2.47 11.29 -14.55
N ALA A 104 -1.47 12.10 -14.21
CA ALA A 104 -0.14 11.59 -13.83
C ALA A 104 -0.22 10.71 -12.58
N TRP A 105 -1.05 11.06 -11.62
CA TRP A 105 -1.28 10.26 -10.40
C TRP A 105 -2.25 9.10 -10.61
N GLN A 106 -2.89 9.00 -11.78
CA GLN A 106 -3.92 7.99 -12.11
C GLN A 106 -5.07 8.02 -11.11
N ARG A 107 -5.54 9.23 -10.78
CA ARG A 107 -6.61 9.47 -9.83
C ARG A 107 -7.79 10.14 -10.52
N ASP A 108 -8.98 9.87 -9.99
CA ASP A 108 -10.23 10.46 -10.48
C ASP A 108 -10.64 11.60 -9.56
N THR A 109 -10.96 12.75 -10.13
CA THR A 109 -11.45 13.90 -9.38
C THR A 109 -12.75 13.62 -8.64
N THR A 110 -13.51 12.60 -9.07
CA THR A 110 -14.77 12.23 -8.40
C THR A 110 -14.59 11.72 -6.98
N ASP A 111 -13.37 11.35 -6.59
CA ASP A 111 -13.09 10.88 -5.22
C ASP A 111 -12.92 12.01 -4.22
N TYR A 112 -12.84 13.26 -4.70
CA TYR A 112 -12.45 14.42 -3.89
C TYR A 112 -13.63 15.37 -3.62
N SER A 113 -13.49 16.18 -2.56
CA SER A 113 -14.50 17.16 -2.19
C SER A 113 -14.21 18.49 -2.88
N PRO A 114 -15.21 19.11 -3.55
CA PRO A 114 -15.05 20.47 -4.06
C PRO A 114 -15.17 21.53 -2.96
N TYR A 115 -15.62 21.16 -1.77
CA TYR A 115 -15.76 22.07 -0.64
C TYR A 115 -14.45 22.18 0.13
N PRO A 116 -14.20 23.30 0.82
CA PRO A 116 -13.01 23.43 1.66
C PRO A 116 -12.91 22.30 2.69
N VAL A 117 -11.72 21.74 2.82
CA VAL A 117 -11.40 20.67 3.77
C VAL A 117 -10.14 21.08 4.53
N ARG A 118 -10.14 20.92 5.84
CA ARG A 118 -9.01 21.28 6.70
C ARG A 118 -7.99 20.12 6.72
N ILE A 119 -7.28 19.99 5.61
CA ILE A 119 -6.32 18.88 5.36
C ILE A 119 -4.89 19.23 5.77
N PHE A 120 -4.62 20.45 6.17
CA PHE A 120 -3.27 20.87 6.52
C PHE A 120 -3.05 20.75 8.03
N LEU A 121 -1.90 20.20 8.40
CA LEU A 121 -1.38 20.28 9.77
C LEU A 121 -0.46 21.50 9.82
N MET A 122 -0.61 22.35 10.82
CA MET A 122 0.18 23.57 10.92
C MET A 122 1.00 23.60 12.20
N VAL A 123 2.23 24.14 12.08
CA VAL A 123 3.13 24.37 13.20
C VAL A 123 3.75 25.74 13.02
N ALA A 124 3.94 26.48 14.11
CA ALA A 124 4.50 27.83 14.07
C ALA A 124 5.75 27.91 14.92
N PHE A 125 6.71 28.70 14.45
CA PHE A 125 7.97 28.96 15.17
C PHE A 125 8.20 30.45 15.32
N GLY A 126 8.80 30.83 16.43
CA GLY A 126 9.22 32.20 16.70
C GLY A 126 10.24 32.25 17.79
N ARG A 127 10.66 33.46 18.14
CA ARG A 127 11.59 33.69 19.26
C ARG A 127 10.97 34.65 20.26
N ASP A 128 11.23 34.38 21.53
CA ASP A 128 10.80 35.31 22.57
C ASP A 128 11.76 36.51 22.64
N GLY A 129 11.47 37.47 23.53
CA GLY A 129 12.28 38.66 23.72
C GLY A 129 13.70 38.41 24.21
N SER A 130 14.03 37.19 24.66
CA SER A 130 15.39 36.78 25.05
C SER A 130 16.11 36.02 23.92
N GLY A 131 15.46 35.81 22.77
CA GLY A 131 16.02 35.10 21.63
C GLY A 131 15.84 33.57 21.67
N VAL A 132 15.16 33.06 22.67
CA VAL A 132 14.90 31.62 22.80
C VAL A 132 13.83 31.21 21.76
N GLU A 133 14.09 30.10 21.07
CA GLU A 133 13.17 29.59 20.05
C GLU A 133 12.02 28.83 20.67
N HIS A 134 10.83 29.05 20.13
CA HIS A 134 9.57 28.47 20.59
C HIS A 134 8.82 27.82 19.43
N VAL A 135 7.90 26.93 19.77
CA VAL A 135 7.04 26.21 18.80
C VAL A 135 5.61 26.08 19.33
N MET A 136 4.64 26.25 18.43
CA MET A 136 3.22 25.96 18.68
C MET A 136 2.71 24.99 17.61
N PHE A 137 1.75 24.18 17.98
CA PHE A 137 1.09 23.22 17.09
C PHE A 137 -0.41 23.53 17.05
N ASP A 138 -0.97 23.65 15.86
CA ASP A 138 -2.41 23.80 15.64
C ASP A 138 -3.09 22.45 15.96
N THR A 139 -3.45 22.24 17.22
CA THR A 139 -3.84 20.92 17.72
C THR A 139 -5.28 20.55 17.37
N ASP A 140 -6.15 21.52 17.10
CA ASP A 140 -7.54 21.29 16.74
C ASP A 140 -7.85 21.49 15.24
N GLY A 141 -6.86 21.98 14.48
CA GLY A 141 -6.92 22.07 13.03
C GLY A 141 -7.77 23.24 12.52
N ASP A 142 -7.89 24.32 13.29
CA ASP A 142 -8.70 25.47 12.88
C ASP A 142 -7.87 26.62 12.28
N TYR A 143 -6.53 26.47 12.31
CA TYR A 143 -5.53 27.42 11.80
C TYR A 143 -5.41 28.71 12.64
N ASP A 144 -5.91 28.71 13.86
CA ASP A 144 -5.78 29.79 14.82
C ASP A 144 -4.89 29.37 15.98
N PHE A 145 -3.80 30.10 16.20
CA PHE A 145 -2.82 29.79 17.24
C PHE A 145 -3.09 30.53 18.56
N SER A 146 -4.20 31.28 18.66
CA SER A 146 -4.46 32.10 19.86
C SER A 146 -4.78 31.27 21.10
N ASP A 147 -5.23 30.03 20.94
CA ASP A 147 -5.55 29.10 22.04
C ASP A 147 -4.56 27.93 22.15
N GLU A 148 -3.50 27.95 21.34
CA GLU A 148 -2.52 26.86 21.34
C GLU A 148 -1.43 27.05 22.39
N THR A 149 -0.86 25.93 22.82
CA THR A 149 0.20 25.96 23.82
C THR A 149 1.53 26.38 23.20
N ASP A 150 2.15 27.39 23.79
CA ASP A 150 3.49 27.86 23.45
C ASP A 150 4.51 27.01 24.22
N TYR A 151 5.32 26.24 23.49
CA TYR A 151 6.40 25.43 24.04
C TYR A 151 7.75 26.05 23.70
N ARG A 152 8.65 26.12 24.67
CA ARG A 152 10.06 26.32 24.37
C ARG A 152 10.51 25.14 23.49
N LEU A 153 11.25 25.42 22.43
CA LEU A 153 11.68 24.36 21.50
C LEU A 153 12.54 23.33 22.25
N GLY A 154 12.14 22.06 22.11
CA GLY A 154 12.74 20.93 22.84
C GLY A 154 11.97 20.50 24.09
N GLU A 155 11.02 21.32 24.56
CA GLU A 155 10.19 21.02 25.74
C GLU A 155 8.76 20.56 25.37
N GLN A 156 8.41 20.57 24.09
CA GLN A 156 7.11 20.08 23.61
C GLN A 156 7.00 18.56 23.83
N PRO A 157 5.78 18.02 23.91
CA PRO A 157 5.61 16.57 24.01
C PRO A 157 6.28 15.85 22.83
N PRO A 158 6.84 14.64 23.06
CA PRO A 158 7.52 13.89 21.99
C PRO A 158 6.57 13.47 20.86
N LEU A 159 5.26 13.37 21.17
CA LEU A 159 4.21 13.19 20.18
C LEU A 159 3.06 14.14 20.52
N VAL A 160 2.73 15.03 19.58
CA VAL A 160 1.63 15.96 19.71
C VAL A 160 0.46 15.41 18.90
N ARG A 161 -0.73 15.37 19.48
CA ARG A 161 -1.96 14.97 18.78
C ARG A 161 -2.49 16.19 18.03
N MET A 162 -2.74 16.03 16.74
CA MET A 162 -3.30 17.09 15.92
C MET A 162 -4.58 16.59 15.22
N ALA A 163 -5.59 17.45 15.17
CA ALA A 163 -6.83 17.18 14.45
C ALA A 163 -6.72 17.76 13.03
N TYR A 164 -7.46 17.15 12.12
CA TYR A 164 -7.55 17.62 10.73
C TYR A 164 -8.82 17.00 10.11
N GLU A 165 -9.04 17.24 8.84
CA GLU A 165 -10.14 16.62 8.11
C GLU A 165 -9.58 15.83 6.93
N ARG A 166 -10.31 14.79 6.53
CA ARG A 166 -10.03 14.07 5.29
C ARG A 166 -11.31 13.83 4.52
N VAL A 167 -11.18 13.47 3.27
CA VAL A 167 -12.33 13.12 2.44
C VAL A 167 -12.42 11.60 2.34
N VAL A 168 -13.57 11.04 2.73
CA VAL A 168 -13.85 9.61 2.65
C VAL A 168 -15.19 9.44 1.94
N ASN A 169 -15.15 8.80 0.77
CA ASN A 169 -16.35 8.61 -0.06
C ASN A 169 -17.07 9.93 -0.29
N LYS A 170 -16.33 10.97 -0.69
CA LYS A 170 -16.81 12.35 -0.96
C LYS A 170 -17.32 13.11 0.28
N LYS A 171 -17.27 12.52 1.45
CA LYS A 171 -17.68 13.16 2.69
C LYS A 171 -16.48 13.67 3.44
N ILE A 172 -16.60 14.88 3.97
CA ILE A 172 -15.58 15.45 4.86
C ILE A 172 -15.81 14.84 6.24
N VAL A 173 -14.78 14.20 6.77
CA VAL A 173 -14.84 13.57 8.10
C VAL A 173 -13.68 14.05 8.97
N PRO A 174 -13.93 14.30 10.26
CA PRO A 174 -12.83 14.66 11.16
C PRO A 174 -11.91 13.46 11.40
N ASP A 175 -10.64 13.75 11.56
CA ASP A 175 -9.62 12.75 11.82
C ASP A 175 -8.54 13.32 12.74
N ILE A 176 -7.63 12.44 13.18
CA ILE A 176 -6.51 12.81 14.06
C ILE A 176 -5.24 12.11 13.60
N THR A 177 -4.11 12.71 13.91
CA THR A 177 -2.81 12.07 13.76
C THR A 177 -1.92 12.49 14.93
N TRP A 178 -0.80 11.81 15.08
CA TRP A 178 0.25 12.20 16.04
C TRP A 178 1.45 12.65 15.25
N VAL A 179 2.05 13.77 15.68
CA VAL A 179 3.21 14.32 15.01
C VAL A 179 4.40 14.43 15.96
N GLU A 180 5.58 14.31 15.39
CA GLU A 180 6.86 14.52 16.05
C GLU A 180 7.65 15.56 15.25
N LEU A 181 8.18 16.55 15.93
CA LEU A 181 9.12 17.50 15.33
C LEU A 181 10.51 16.87 15.32
N SER A 182 11.20 16.91 14.19
CA SER A 182 12.50 16.26 14.04
C SER A 182 13.42 17.05 13.12
N ASP A 183 14.68 17.13 13.48
CA ASP A 183 15.74 17.75 12.66
C ASP A 183 16.51 16.69 11.83
N ARG A 184 15.87 15.56 11.55
CA ARG A 184 16.47 14.52 10.69
C ARG A 184 16.67 15.02 9.27
N PHE A 185 17.65 14.47 8.58
CA PHE A 185 18.00 14.77 7.19
C PHE A 185 18.56 16.19 7.00
N GLY A 186 18.97 16.87 8.07
CA GLY A 186 19.55 18.21 7.99
C GLY A 186 18.53 19.34 7.82
N GLU A 187 17.26 19.03 7.90
CA GLU A 187 16.14 19.97 7.80
C GLU A 187 15.16 19.72 8.92
N ARG A 188 14.37 20.74 9.26
CA ARG A 188 13.30 20.60 10.22
C ARG A 188 12.11 19.94 9.55
N ASN A 189 11.63 18.85 10.13
CA ASN A 189 10.56 18.04 9.56
C ASN A 189 9.44 17.81 10.56
N LEU A 190 8.21 17.72 10.07
CA LEU A 190 7.09 17.20 10.83
C LEU A 190 6.88 15.74 10.43
N LEU A 191 7.09 14.83 11.38
CA LEU A 191 6.90 13.39 11.15
C LEU A 191 5.50 13.00 11.59
N MET A 192 4.73 12.40 10.69
CA MET A 192 3.38 11.92 11.00
C MET A 192 3.43 10.45 11.39
N TRP A 193 2.72 10.10 12.44
CA TRP A 193 2.65 8.74 12.97
C TRP A 193 1.20 8.30 13.06
N GLU A 194 0.85 7.23 12.36
CA GLU A 194 -0.48 6.64 12.41
C GLU A 194 -0.41 5.15 12.70
N THR A 195 -1.29 4.67 13.54
CA THR A 195 -1.47 3.24 13.82
C THR A 195 -2.94 3.01 14.14
N THR A 196 -3.54 2.03 13.50
CA THR A 196 -4.88 1.57 13.89
C THR A 196 -4.80 0.14 14.43
N GLN A 197 -5.60 -0.17 15.43
CA GLN A 197 -5.59 -1.48 16.08
C GLN A 197 -7.01 -2.00 16.25
N GLY A 198 -7.15 -3.31 16.18
CA GLY A 198 -8.40 -3.99 16.45
C GLY A 198 -8.18 -5.41 16.95
N ARG A 199 -9.26 -6.04 17.37
CA ARG A 199 -9.23 -7.45 17.80
C ARG A 199 -10.40 -8.18 17.17
N PHE A 200 -10.21 -9.44 16.90
CA PHE A 200 -11.28 -10.31 16.43
C PHE A 200 -11.03 -11.74 16.90
N SER A 201 -12.08 -12.51 16.96
CA SER A 201 -12.01 -13.91 17.35
C SER A 201 -12.42 -14.80 16.18
N LEU A 202 -11.69 -15.87 15.98
CA LEU A 202 -11.95 -16.82 14.91
C LEU A 202 -11.75 -18.23 15.47
N ASP A 203 -12.81 -19.00 15.46
CA ASP A 203 -12.82 -20.40 15.95
C ASP A 203 -12.19 -20.55 17.35
N GLY A 204 -12.51 -19.57 18.24
CA GLY A 204 -12.05 -19.56 19.62
C GLY A 204 -10.63 -19.03 19.83
N VAL A 205 -9.95 -18.61 18.78
CA VAL A 205 -8.61 -17.98 18.85
C VAL A 205 -8.76 -16.47 18.74
N GLU A 206 -8.14 -15.75 19.68
CA GLU A 206 -8.09 -14.29 19.66
C GLU A 206 -6.92 -13.80 18.82
N TYR A 207 -7.20 -12.88 17.91
CA TYR A 207 -6.24 -12.21 17.05
C TYR A 207 -6.22 -10.71 17.35
N ALA A 208 -5.03 -10.15 17.42
CA ALA A 208 -4.84 -8.69 17.45
C ALA A 208 -4.36 -8.26 16.06
N CYS A 209 -4.97 -7.22 15.53
CA CYS A 209 -4.61 -6.65 14.23
C CYS A 209 -4.07 -5.24 14.47
N THR A 210 -2.91 -4.95 13.89
CA THR A 210 -2.30 -3.61 13.90
C THR A 210 -2.00 -3.23 12.47
N ILE A 211 -2.43 -2.05 12.05
CA ILE A 211 -2.17 -1.52 10.72
C ILE A 211 -1.33 -0.26 10.85
N VAL A 212 -0.21 -0.25 10.14
CA VAL A 212 0.68 0.92 10.02
C VAL A 212 0.62 1.35 8.55
N PRO A 213 -0.04 2.45 8.23
CA PRO A 213 -0.13 2.90 6.84
C PRO A 213 1.19 3.52 6.38
N GLU A 214 1.51 3.29 5.12
CA GLU A 214 2.55 4.00 4.39
C GLU A 214 1.90 5.05 3.52
N GLY A 215 1.36 6.09 4.15
CA GLY A 215 0.56 7.12 3.50
C GLY A 215 -0.92 6.98 3.83
N SER A 216 -1.80 7.55 3.00
CA SER A 216 -3.24 7.48 3.26
C SER A 216 -3.76 6.04 3.09
N TYR A 217 -4.79 5.69 3.85
CA TYR A 217 -5.40 4.37 3.79
C TYR A 217 -5.98 4.00 2.41
N ASN A 218 -6.13 4.99 1.54
CA ASN A 218 -6.59 4.77 0.16
C ASN A 218 -5.49 4.22 -0.75
N ARG A 219 -4.24 4.25 -0.31
CA ARG A 219 -3.12 3.68 -1.05
C ARG A 219 -2.88 2.27 -0.54
N HIS A 220 -2.54 1.37 -1.45
CA HIS A 220 -2.31 -0.04 -1.11
C HIS A 220 -0.97 -0.27 -0.36
N LEU A 221 -0.48 0.77 0.31
CA LEU A 221 0.78 0.71 1.05
C LEU A 221 0.49 0.79 2.55
N CYS A 222 0.31 -0.36 3.14
CA CYS A 222 0.20 -0.47 4.60
C CYS A 222 0.70 -1.85 5.03
N THR A 223 1.38 -1.88 6.16
CA THR A 223 1.76 -3.13 6.80
C THR A 223 0.65 -3.54 7.77
N ILE A 224 0.13 -4.73 7.59
CA ILE A 224 -0.92 -5.34 8.41
C ILE A 224 -0.27 -6.43 9.25
N LYS A 225 -0.17 -6.19 10.55
CA LYS A 225 0.37 -7.17 11.49
C LYS A 225 -0.77 -7.90 12.18
N ILE A 226 -0.83 -9.22 12.02
CA ILE A 226 -1.79 -10.06 12.72
C ILE A 226 -1.03 -10.89 13.75
N ALA A 227 -1.45 -10.83 15.01
CA ALA A 227 -0.78 -11.44 16.13
C ALA A 227 -1.74 -12.30 16.94
N THR A 228 -1.21 -13.39 17.48
CA THR A 228 -1.84 -14.23 18.51
C THR A 228 -0.88 -14.31 19.70
N ARG A 229 -1.30 -14.98 20.77
CA ARG A 229 -0.39 -15.26 21.90
C ARG A 229 0.84 -16.12 21.49
N ASN A 230 0.78 -16.79 20.34
CA ASN A 230 1.83 -17.71 19.89
C ASN A 230 2.81 -17.06 18.89
N GLY A 231 2.55 -15.82 18.46
CA GLY A 231 3.41 -15.13 17.52
C GLY A 231 2.65 -14.16 16.65
N SER A 232 3.36 -13.54 15.72
CA SER A 232 2.78 -12.58 14.78
C SER A 232 3.38 -12.74 13.40
N ALA A 233 2.62 -12.32 12.39
CA ALA A 233 3.09 -12.22 11.00
C ALA A 233 2.64 -10.88 10.41
N GLU A 234 3.39 -10.41 9.45
CA GLU A 234 3.12 -9.15 8.75
C GLU A 234 2.75 -9.45 7.31
N TYR A 235 1.83 -8.66 6.78
CA TYR A 235 1.23 -8.84 5.46
C TYR A 235 1.00 -7.48 4.81
N ASP A 236 0.92 -7.50 3.48
CA ASP A 236 0.41 -6.38 2.69
C ASP A 236 -1.07 -6.60 2.35
N LEU A 237 -1.75 -5.56 1.93
CA LEU A 237 -3.11 -5.68 1.42
C LEU A 237 -3.10 -6.58 0.16
N LYS A 238 -4.14 -7.40 0.01
CA LYS A 238 -4.29 -8.41 -1.04
C LYS A 238 -3.40 -9.65 -0.86
N GLU A 239 -2.69 -9.75 0.27
CA GLU A 239 -2.02 -11.00 0.63
C GLU A 239 -2.96 -11.95 1.40
N TYR A 240 -2.53 -13.19 1.51
CA TYR A 240 -3.28 -14.25 2.18
C TYR A 240 -2.67 -14.53 3.55
N ALA A 241 -3.47 -14.43 4.61
CA ALA A 241 -3.08 -14.82 5.96
C ALA A 241 -3.64 -16.20 6.27
N ARG A 242 -2.80 -17.07 6.83
CA ARG A 242 -3.29 -18.35 7.36
C ARG A 242 -3.72 -18.14 8.80
N LEU A 243 -5.03 -18.20 9.04
CA LEU A 243 -5.63 -18.01 10.37
C LEU A 243 -6.32 -19.32 10.79
N GLY A 244 -5.70 -20.01 11.75
CA GLY A 244 -6.11 -21.38 12.07
C GLY A 244 -5.85 -22.32 10.90
N ASP A 245 -6.86 -23.05 10.49
CA ASP A 245 -6.76 -24.02 9.40
C ASP A 245 -7.20 -23.47 8.05
N ALA A 246 -7.59 -22.19 7.98
CA ALA A 246 -8.12 -21.59 6.76
C ALA A 246 -7.25 -20.41 6.29
N TRP A 247 -7.32 -20.13 4.98
CA TRP A 247 -6.69 -18.97 4.37
C TRP A 247 -7.69 -17.83 4.26
N TYR A 248 -7.23 -16.63 4.54
CA TYR A 248 -8.01 -15.40 4.43
C TYR A 248 -7.27 -14.39 3.57
N LEU A 249 -7.90 -13.91 2.53
CA LEU A 249 -7.42 -12.76 1.75
C LEU A 249 -7.65 -11.49 2.59
N LEU A 250 -6.60 -10.69 2.78
CA LEU A 250 -6.73 -9.34 3.35
C LEU A 250 -7.26 -8.43 2.25
N ASP A 251 -8.59 -8.45 2.08
CA ASP A 251 -9.23 -7.97 0.86
C ASP A 251 -9.19 -6.45 0.73
N SER A 252 -9.57 -5.73 1.76
CA SER A 252 -9.64 -4.27 1.66
C SER A 252 -9.59 -3.61 3.03
N LEU A 253 -9.02 -2.42 3.06
CA LEU A 253 -9.03 -1.53 4.20
C LEU A 253 -9.96 -0.37 3.87
N ALA A 254 -10.85 -0.05 4.80
CA ALA A 254 -11.77 1.08 4.62
C ALA A 254 -10.96 2.38 4.41
N PRO A 255 -11.44 3.30 3.57
CA PRO A 255 -10.70 4.55 3.30
C PRO A 255 -10.41 5.40 4.54
N ASP A 256 -11.21 5.25 5.60
CA ASP A 256 -11.00 5.92 6.88
C ASP A 256 -10.16 5.10 7.87
N GLY A 257 -9.68 3.92 7.46
CA GLY A 257 -8.87 3.04 8.29
C GLY A 257 -9.63 2.31 9.39
N ARG A 258 -10.97 2.37 9.41
CA ARG A 258 -11.77 1.85 10.54
C ARG A 258 -12.16 0.36 10.41
N TYR A 259 -12.01 -0.23 9.25
CA TYR A 259 -12.38 -1.63 9.02
C TYR A 259 -11.39 -2.29 8.09
N LEU A 260 -10.90 -3.44 8.49
CA LEU A 260 -10.18 -4.37 7.62
C LEU A 260 -11.11 -5.52 7.26
N ARG A 261 -11.28 -5.78 5.99
CA ARG A 261 -12.09 -6.87 5.47
C ARG A 261 -11.20 -8.07 5.15
N LEU A 262 -11.53 -9.20 5.74
CA LEU A 262 -10.89 -10.50 5.48
C LEU A 262 -11.91 -11.40 4.79
N GLU A 263 -11.51 -12.07 3.73
CA GLU A 263 -12.36 -13.02 3.01
C GLU A 263 -11.76 -14.42 3.04
N CYS A 264 -12.51 -15.37 3.57
CA CYS A 264 -12.09 -16.77 3.60
C CYS A 264 -11.98 -17.33 2.18
N VAL A 265 -10.83 -17.91 1.87
CA VAL A 265 -10.53 -18.46 0.54
C VAL A 265 -10.13 -19.93 0.72
N PRO A 266 -11.07 -20.87 0.58
CA PRO A 266 -10.80 -22.27 0.87
C PRO A 266 -9.65 -22.87 0.06
N ASP A 267 -9.49 -22.47 -1.19
CA ASP A 267 -8.48 -23.03 -2.11
C ASP A 267 -7.40 -22.00 -2.44
N ALA A 268 -6.86 -21.31 -1.42
CA ALA A 268 -5.80 -20.31 -1.66
C ALA A 268 -4.51 -20.94 -2.17
N GLU A 269 -4.19 -22.16 -1.72
CA GLU A 269 -3.01 -22.87 -2.21
C GLU A 269 -3.12 -23.13 -3.72
N GLY A 270 -2.12 -22.70 -4.47
CA GLY A 270 -2.16 -22.80 -5.92
C GLY A 270 -2.69 -21.57 -6.65
N ARG A 271 -3.20 -20.57 -5.94
CA ARG A 271 -3.56 -19.29 -6.55
C ARG A 271 -2.31 -18.47 -6.89
N GLU A 272 -2.50 -17.49 -7.75
CA GLU A 272 -1.46 -16.53 -8.10
C GLU A 272 -1.46 -15.36 -7.11
N ALA A 273 -0.27 -14.98 -6.62
CA ALA A 273 -0.10 -13.83 -5.74
C ALA A 273 1.36 -13.39 -5.72
N MET A 274 1.60 -12.17 -5.29
CA MET A 274 2.95 -11.64 -5.07
C MET A 274 3.50 -12.01 -3.69
N GLN A 275 3.08 -13.13 -3.16
CA GLN A 275 3.39 -13.58 -1.81
C GLN A 275 4.21 -14.87 -1.85
N VAL A 276 5.18 -14.97 -0.94
CA VAL A 276 6.02 -16.17 -0.83
C VAL A 276 5.15 -17.41 -0.59
N GLY A 277 5.35 -18.45 -1.41
CA GLY A 277 4.58 -19.68 -1.33
C GLY A 277 3.45 -19.78 -2.36
N PHE A 278 3.13 -18.68 -3.03
CA PHE A 278 2.11 -18.63 -4.07
C PHE A 278 2.74 -18.66 -5.46
N ARG A 279 1.92 -18.94 -6.48
CA ARG A 279 2.39 -18.88 -7.87
C ARG A 279 2.48 -17.43 -8.35
N PRO A 280 3.50 -17.09 -9.15
CA PRO A 280 3.55 -15.75 -9.72
C PRO A 280 2.43 -15.54 -10.76
N TYR A 281 2.00 -14.32 -10.92
CA TYR A 281 1.02 -13.98 -11.97
C TYR A 281 1.58 -14.28 -13.35
N ALA A 282 0.75 -14.89 -14.20
CA ALA A 282 1.11 -15.17 -15.58
C ALA A 282 0.93 -13.94 -16.47
N PHE A 283 1.81 -13.77 -17.47
CA PHE A 283 1.64 -12.73 -18.48
C PHE A 283 2.28 -13.16 -19.81
N THR A 284 1.90 -12.45 -20.87
CA THR A 284 2.54 -12.56 -22.19
C THR A 284 2.99 -11.18 -22.63
N ALA A 285 4.22 -11.06 -23.11
CA ALA A 285 4.81 -9.80 -23.56
C ALA A 285 5.80 -10.06 -24.71
N VAL A 286 6.24 -9.00 -25.39
CA VAL A 286 7.29 -9.09 -26.40
C VAL A 286 8.57 -8.48 -25.80
N ASP A 287 9.69 -9.21 -25.90
CA ASP A 287 10.97 -8.73 -25.38
C ASP A 287 11.67 -7.78 -26.38
N MET A 288 12.78 -7.19 -25.93
CA MET A 288 13.55 -6.25 -26.77
C MET A 288 14.19 -6.91 -28.01
N ALA A 289 14.25 -8.26 -28.04
CA ALA A 289 14.71 -9.01 -29.22
C ALA A 289 13.56 -9.38 -30.17
N GLY A 290 12.33 -8.98 -29.86
CA GLY A 290 11.15 -9.28 -30.67
C GLY A 290 10.53 -10.66 -30.44
N ARG A 291 10.95 -11.37 -29.40
CA ARG A 291 10.43 -12.69 -29.08
C ARG A 291 9.23 -12.60 -28.14
N THR A 292 8.21 -13.39 -28.40
CA THR A 292 7.09 -13.51 -27.45
C THR A 292 7.56 -14.30 -26.22
N VAL A 293 7.27 -13.77 -25.05
CA VAL A 293 7.62 -14.36 -23.75
C VAL A 293 6.33 -14.72 -23.03
N HIS A 294 6.19 -15.98 -22.64
CA HIS A 294 5.05 -16.48 -21.85
C HIS A 294 5.56 -16.80 -20.44
N PHE A 295 5.37 -15.85 -19.52
CA PHE A 295 5.79 -16.06 -18.12
C PHE A 295 4.63 -16.67 -17.32
N PRO A 296 4.87 -17.68 -16.48
CA PRO A 296 6.15 -18.32 -16.15
C PRO A 296 6.50 -19.52 -17.05
N GLY A 297 5.64 -19.85 -18.03
CA GLY A 297 5.75 -21.08 -18.82
C GLY A 297 7.13 -21.31 -19.46
N ASP A 298 7.68 -20.29 -20.15
CA ASP A 298 8.96 -20.37 -20.85
C ASP A 298 10.16 -20.57 -19.89
N PHE A 299 9.93 -20.37 -18.61
CA PHE A 299 10.95 -20.44 -17.58
C PHE A 299 10.77 -21.65 -16.64
N ALA A 300 9.96 -22.61 -17.06
CA ALA A 300 9.70 -23.82 -16.26
C ALA A 300 11.00 -24.53 -15.89
N GLY A 301 11.19 -24.83 -14.61
CA GLY A 301 12.39 -25.47 -14.08
C GLY A 301 13.53 -24.52 -13.74
N LYS A 302 13.33 -23.21 -13.93
CA LYS A 302 14.37 -22.21 -13.63
C LYS A 302 14.05 -21.42 -12.35
N TYR A 303 15.09 -20.83 -11.80
CA TYR A 303 15.00 -19.75 -10.85
C TYR A 303 14.96 -18.45 -11.64
N VAL A 304 13.93 -17.65 -11.46
CA VAL A 304 13.77 -16.40 -12.21
C VAL A 304 13.79 -15.21 -11.26
N LEU A 305 14.68 -14.27 -11.54
CA LEU A 305 14.62 -12.94 -10.96
C LEU A 305 13.74 -12.08 -11.88
N LEU A 306 12.51 -11.82 -11.44
CA LEU A 306 11.61 -10.88 -12.13
C LEU A 306 11.88 -9.51 -11.55
N ASP A 307 12.44 -8.61 -12.36
CA ASP A 307 12.93 -7.31 -11.94
C ASP A 307 12.09 -6.20 -12.58
N PHE A 308 11.33 -5.47 -11.76
CA PHE A 308 10.56 -4.30 -12.19
C PHE A 308 11.40 -3.05 -11.92
N TRP A 309 11.71 -2.31 -13.01
CA TRP A 309 12.66 -1.21 -12.95
C TRP A 309 12.31 -0.08 -13.93
N ALA A 310 13.09 1.02 -13.89
CA ALA A 310 12.97 2.12 -14.84
C ALA A 310 14.32 2.82 -15.03
N LEU A 311 14.52 3.45 -16.17
CA LEU A 311 15.73 4.27 -16.45
C LEU A 311 15.88 5.44 -15.49
N SER A 312 14.77 5.97 -14.98
CA SER A 312 14.77 7.03 -13.98
C SER A 312 15.11 6.55 -12.55
N CYS A 313 15.15 5.24 -12.33
CA CYS A 313 15.46 4.65 -11.03
C CYS A 313 16.98 4.47 -10.88
N GLY A 314 17.62 5.38 -10.18
CA GLY A 314 19.08 5.34 -9.95
C GLY A 314 19.58 4.02 -9.34
N PRO A 315 18.99 3.53 -8.23
CA PRO A 315 19.38 2.23 -7.69
C PRO A 315 19.24 1.07 -8.67
N CYS A 316 18.14 1.03 -9.45
CA CYS A 316 17.92 -0.02 -10.46
C CYS A 316 19.06 -0.05 -11.49
N VAL A 317 19.36 1.14 -12.05
CA VAL A 317 20.42 1.30 -13.03
C VAL A 317 21.78 0.88 -12.45
N TYR A 318 22.01 1.21 -11.18
CA TYR A 318 23.24 0.82 -10.49
C TYR A 318 23.37 -0.70 -10.37
N GLU A 319 22.30 -1.40 -9.97
CA GLU A 319 22.29 -2.87 -9.84
C GLU A 319 22.49 -3.56 -11.20
N ILE A 320 21.76 -3.09 -12.22
CA ILE A 320 21.85 -3.64 -13.59
C ILE A 320 23.27 -3.52 -14.14
N ARG A 321 23.96 -2.41 -13.84
CA ARG A 321 25.30 -2.17 -14.36
C ARG A 321 26.39 -2.91 -13.58
N ASN A 322 26.24 -3.03 -12.27
CA ASN A 322 27.35 -3.43 -11.40
C ASN A 322 27.22 -4.85 -10.81
N TYR A 323 26.02 -5.40 -10.74
CA TYR A 323 25.79 -6.69 -10.10
C TYR A 323 25.21 -7.75 -11.05
N TYR A 324 24.22 -7.35 -11.87
CA TYR A 324 23.49 -8.32 -12.68
C TYR A 324 24.36 -9.07 -13.72
N PRO A 325 25.34 -8.43 -14.41
CA PRO A 325 26.18 -9.16 -15.36
C PRO A 325 26.96 -10.30 -14.71
N ASP A 326 27.55 -10.08 -13.54
CA ASP A 326 28.30 -11.08 -12.81
C ASP A 326 27.39 -12.20 -12.27
N ILE A 327 26.24 -11.83 -11.70
CA ILE A 327 25.24 -12.79 -11.21
C ILE A 327 24.76 -13.67 -12.37
N TYR A 328 24.37 -13.03 -13.48
CA TYR A 328 23.85 -13.76 -14.63
C TYR A 328 24.92 -14.67 -15.25
N ALA A 329 26.13 -14.17 -15.46
CA ALA A 329 27.23 -14.97 -16.00
C ALA A 329 27.51 -16.21 -15.14
N ARG A 330 27.46 -16.05 -13.81
CA ARG A 330 27.75 -17.11 -12.85
C ARG A 330 26.64 -18.18 -12.80
N PHE A 331 25.37 -17.78 -12.88
CA PHE A 331 24.26 -18.66 -12.54
C PHE A 331 23.38 -19.09 -13.73
N ARG A 332 23.47 -18.45 -14.91
CA ARG A 332 22.60 -18.79 -16.06
C ARG A 332 22.69 -20.28 -16.47
N ASN A 333 23.86 -20.86 -16.36
CA ASN A 333 24.07 -22.30 -16.70
C ASN A 333 23.59 -23.25 -15.59
N CYS A 334 23.20 -22.69 -14.44
CA CYS A 334 22.65 -23.44 -13.30
C CYS A 334 21.13 -23.30 -13.19
N GLY A 335 20.48 -22.88 -14.29
CA GLY A 335 19.02 -22.73 -14.32
C GLY A 335 18.52 -21.40 -13.74
N PHE A 336 19.35 -20.36 -13.73
CA PHE A 336 18.94 -19.02 -13.31
C PHE A 336 18.65 -18.15 -14.53
N GLU A 337 17.61 -17.31 -14.42
CA GLU A 337 17.24 -16.36 -15.47
C GLU A 337 16.83 -15.03 -14.85
N ILE A 338 17.03 -13.94 -15.60
CA ILE A 338 16.53 -12.60 -15.26
C ILE A 338 15.48 -12.23 -16.30
N VAL A 339 14.35 -11.71 -15.82
CA VAL A 339 13.31 -11.10 -16.67
C VAL A 339 13.12 -9.67 -16.18
N GLY A 340 13.69 -8.71 -16.90
CA GLY A 340 13.57 -7.30 -16.58
C GLY A 340 12.32 -6.71 -17.23
N VAL A 341 11.43 -6.14 -16.43
CA VAL A 341 10.21 -5.44 -16.89
C VAL A 341 10.42 -3.94 -16.64
N ALA A 342 10.76 -3.22 -17.70
CA ALA A 342 11.15 -1.82 -17.60
C ALA A 342 9.95 -0.90 -17.85
N ASP A 343 9.65 0.02 -16.93
CA ASP A 343 8.62 1.06 -17.14
C ASP A 343 9.15 2.12 -18.11
N ASN A 344 9.46 1.66 -19.31
CA ASN A 344 10.01 2.47 -20.41
C ASN A 344 9.49 1.94 -21.74
N THR A 345 9.59 2.76 -22.77
CA THR A 345 9.36 2.32 -24.16
C THR A 345 10.63 1.64 -24.71
N ALA A 346 10.47 0.84 -25.74
CA ALA A 346 11.60 0.19 -26.44
C ALA A 346 12.60 1.23 -27.00
N ALA A 347 12.08 2.37 -27.46
CA ALA A 347 12.93 3.45 -27.98
C ALA A 347 13.85 4.02 -26.89
N GLU A 348 13.31 4.23 -25.68
CA GLU A 348 14.08 4.72 -24.53
C GLU A 348 15.15 3.72 -24.09
N LEU A 349 14.83 2.43 -24.14
CA LEU A 349 15.75 1.38 -23.66
C LEU A 349 16.91 1.10 -24.61
N ARG A 350 16.75 1.29 -25.94
CA ARG A 350 17.79 0.95 -26.93
C ARG A 350 19.13 1.57 -26.60
N GLY A 351 19.18 2.90 -26.40
CA GLY A 351 20.43 3.59 -26.09
C GLY A 351 21.11 3.10 -24.81
N PHE A 352 20.34 2.67 -23.82
CA PHE A 352 20.88 2.10 -22.59
C PHE A 352 21.44 0.70 -22.84
N MET A 353 20.71 -0.14 -23.57
CA MET A 353 21.11 -1.51 -23.86
C MET A 353 22.29 -1.58 -24.84
N ASP A 354 22.45 -0.61 -25.75
CA ASP A 354 23.62 -0.49 -26.63
C ASP A 354 24.89 -0.20 -25.80
N LYS A 355 24.72 0.53 -24.69
CA LYS A 355 25.84 0.90 -23.83
C LYS A 355 26.16 -0.18 -22.78
N TYR A 356 25.13 -0.85 -22.28
CA TYR A 356 25.26 -1.83 -21.20
C TYR A 356 24.64 -3.15 -21.65
N ALA A 357 25.47 -4.17 -21.81
CA ALA A 357 25.03 -5.50 -22.26
C ALA A 357 24.04 -6.12 -21.25
N MET A 358 22.85 -6.42 -21.74
CA MET A 358 21.81 -7.10 -20.95
C MET A 358 21.45 -8.41 -21.65
N PRO A 359 22.22 -9.48 -21.40
CA PRO A 359 22.04 -10.75 -22.13
C PRO A 359 20.86 -11.59 -21.65
N TRP A 360 20.01 -11.02 -20.82
CA TRP A 360 18.79 -11.66 -20.30
C TRP A 360 17.55 -11.04 -20.98
N THR A 361 16.37 -11.59 -20.63
CA THR A 361 15.10 -11.10 -21.18
C THR A 361 14.78 -9.69 -20.65
N VAL A 362 14.51 -8.74 -21.53
CA VAL A 362 14.09 -7.37 -21.17
C VAL A 362 12.81 -7.04 -21.93
N ILE A 363 11.82 -6.57 -21.19
CA ILE A 363 10.48 -6.17 -21.70
C ILE A 363 10.32 -4.67 -21.52
N ALA A 364 10.00 -3.97 -22.62
CA ALA A 364 9.62 -2.55 -22.60
C ALA A 364 8.14 -2.45 -22.22
N ASP A 365 7.85 -2.26 -20.94
CA ASP A 365 6.49 -2.44 -20.41
C ASP A 365 5.49 -1.40 -20.92
N ARG A 366 5.96 -0.19 -21.27
CA ARG A 366 5.07 0.84 -21.84
C ARG A 366 4.56 0.48 -23.23
N ASP A 367 5.32 -0.31 -23.98
CA ASP A 367 4.94 -0.79 -25.32
C ASP A 367 4.17 -2.12 -25.28
N ASN A 368 4.24 -2.82 -24.17
CA ASN A 368 3.55 -4.09 -23.92
C ASN A 368 2.35 -3.86 -23.00
N GLY A 369 1.58 -4.81 -22.70
CA GLY A 369 0.33 -4.70 -21.97
C GLY A 369 0.38 -4.16 -20.55
N LYS A 370 1.45 -3.48 -20.17
CA LYS A 370 1.63 -2.87 -18.84
C LYS A 370 1.58 -3.91 -17.72
N VAL A 371 2.39 -4.94 -17.86
CA VAL A 371 2.54 -6.06 -16.90
C VAL A 371 2.75 -5.55 -15.48
N ARG A 372 3.56 -4.50 -15.35
CA ARG A 372 3.81 -3.85 -14.05
C ARG A 372 2.52 -3.42 -13.35
N ARG A 373 1.56 -2.87 -14.12
CA ARG A 373 0.29 -2.38 -13.55
C ARG A 373 -0.72 -3.50 -13.33
N ASN A 374 -0.81 -4.44 -14.28
CA ASN A 374 -1.76 -5.53 -14.24
C ASN A 374 -1.09 -6.77 -14.84
N PRO A 375 -0.92 -7.87 -14.12
CA PRO A 375 -1.51 -8.15 -12.80
C PRO A 375 -0.67 -7.76 -11.57
N TYR A 376 0.59 -7.27 -11.75
CA TYR A 376 1.53 -7.16 -10.64
C TYR A 376 1.29 -5.95 -9.71
N GLY A 377 0.64 -4.88 -10.18
CA GLY A 377 0.33 -3.72 -9.33
C GLY A 377 1.54 -2.95 -8.81
N ILE A 378 2.68 -3.01 -9.51
CA ILE A 378 3.94 -2.40 -9.06
C ILE A 378 3.85 -0.87 -9.13
N THR A 379 4.09 -0.22 -8.01
CA THR A 379 4.00 1.23 -7.88
C THR A 379 5.33 1.92 -7.63
N PHE A 380 6.38 1.18 -7.25
CA PHE A 380 7.71 1.77 -6.98
C PHE A 380 8.83 0.86 -7.52
N PHE A 381 10.02 1.43 -7.65
CA PHE A 381 11.22 0.74 -8.16
C PHE A 381 12.43 0.96 -7.24
N PRO A 382 13.32 -0.04 -7.14
CA PRO A 382 13.22 -1.39 -7.72
C PRO A 382 12.21 -2.26 -6.97
N THR A 383 11.52 -3.18 -7.69
CA THR A 383 10.76 -4.27 -7.07
C THR A 383 11.26 -5.58 -7.66
N LEU A 384 11.74 -6.50 -6.82
CA LEU A 384 12.40 -7.75 -7.20
C LEU A 384 11.59 -8.93 -6.65
N LEU A 385 11.27 -9.88 -7.52
CA LEU A 385 10.58 -11.13 -7.12
C LEU A 385 11.40 -12.34 -7.55
N UNK A 386 11.70 -13.25 -6.86
CA UNK A 386 12.37 -14.45 -7.11
C UNK A 386 11.34 -15.58 -7.22
N UNK A 387 11.09 -15.95 -8.24
CA UNK A 387 10.20 -16.94 -8.45
C UNK A 387 10.91 -18.20 -8.73
N UNK A 388 10.60 -19.14 -8.19
CA UNK A 388 11.06 -20.41 -8.37
C UNK A 388 10.15 -21.07 -9.27
N UNK A 389 10.16 -20.93 -10.31
CA UNK A 389 9.38 -21.47 -11.23
C UNK A 389 9.61 -22.89 -11.31
N ARG A 390 9.10 -23.69 -10.46
CA ARG A 390 9.13 -25.16 -10.45
C ARG A 390 8.48 -25.68 -11.74
N ARG A 391 8.93 -26.84 -12.24
CA ARG A 391 8.25 -27.45 -13.38
C ARG A 391 6.78 -27.64 -13.03
N TYR A 392 5.91 -26.98 -13.79
CA TYR A 392 4.48 -27.22 -13.68
C TYR A 392 4.22 -28.62 -14.22
N MET A 393 3.97 -29.56 -13.33
CA MET A 393 3.30 -30.78 -13.71
C MET A 393 1.81 -30.46 -13.65
N PRO A 394 1.08 -30.45 -14.77
CA PRO A 394 -0.37 -30.37 -14.67
C PRO A 394 -0.80 -31.53 -13.78
N ASP A 395 -1.68 -31.23 -12.82
CA ASP A 395 -2.19 -32.24 -11.90
C ASP A 395 -2.59 -33.47 -12.70
N ALA A 396 -1.95 -34.60 -12.44
CA ALA A 396 -2.41 -35.87 -12.98
C ALA A 396 -3.88 -36.01 -12.56
N PRO A 397 -4.78 -36.35 -13.48
CA PRO A 397 -6.18 -36.50 -13.12
C PRO A 397 -6.24 -37.40 -11.89
N ARG A 398 -6.83 -36.92 -10.81
CA ARG A 398 -7.05 -37.73 -9.60
C ARG A 398 -7.77 -38.98 -10.07
N ALA A 399 -7.12 -40.12 -9.92
CA ALA A 399 -7.74 -41.41 -10.21
C ALA A 399 -9.03 -41.45 -9.39
N ALA A 400 -10.15 -41.60 -10.09
CA ALA A 400 -11.40 -41.87 -9.42
C ALA A 400 -11.20 -43.17 -8.63
N ASN A 401 -11.21 -43.07 -7.31
CA ASN A 401 -11.21 -44.26 -6.47
C ASN A 401 -12.51 -45.02 -6.78
N GLU A 402 -12.40 -46.17 -7.40
CA GLU A 402 -13.48 -47.13 -7.52
C GLU A 402 -13.83 -47.69 -6.13
#